data_de941a9adbc8e322e6d0fdb5a768b8bb
#
_entry.id   de941a9adbc8e322e6d0fdb5a768b8bb
#
_cell.length_a   1.000
_cell.length_b   1.000
_cell.length_c   1.000
_cell.angle_alpha   90.00
_cell.angle_beta   90.00
_cell.angle_gamma   90.00
#
_symmetry.space_group_name_H-M   'P 1'
#
loop_
_entity.id
_entity.type
_entity.pdbx_description
1 polymer ?
#
loop_
_entity_poly.entity_id
_entity_poly.type
_entity_poly.pdbx_seq_one_letter_code
_entity_poly.pdbx_strand_id
1 'polypeptide(L)'
;MKNQAQLIAYVDRFSGGGFREFQTLLQGPLKGAFGGLHLLPFFYPIDGADAGFDPIDHTKVDPRLGAWDDLRALGEHVEIMADLIVNHISSRSPQFVDFDGSGDASPYAGMFLTYSTVFGDGASEADLLQLYRPRPGLPFTKYELRHGAQHLLWTTFTGEQIDIDIHHPEGKRYLESILKQF
;
A
#
# COMPACT_ATOMS: atom_id res chain seq x y z
N MET A 1 3.03 16.29 -17.29
CA MET A 1 4.03 15.32 -17.79
C MET A 1 4.66 15.87 -19.07
N LYS A 2 5.99 15.79 -19.17
CA LYS A 2 6.71 16.16 -20.40
C LYS A 2 6.43 15.12 -21.48
N ASN A 3 6.39 15.54 -22.76
CA ASN A 3 6.28 14.61 -23.88
C ASN A 3 7.63 13.94 -24.17
N GLN A 4 8.05 13.06 -23.26
CA GLN A 4 9.30 12.32 -23.27
C GLN A 4 9.05 10.93 -22.73
N ALA A 5 10.00 10.01 -22.92
CA ALA A 5 9.95 8.68 -22.32
C ALA A 5 9.88 8.80 -20.79
N GLN A 6 9.06 7.95 -20.19
CA GLN A 6 8.94 7.83 -18.73
C GLN A 6 9.58 6.49 -18.31
N LEU A 7 10.36 6.50 -17.22
CA LEU A 7 10.89 5.28 -16.63
C LEU A 7 9.97 4.80 -15.53
N ILE A 8 9.52 3.54 -15.61
CA ILE A 8 8.81 2.86 -14.53
C ILE A 8 9.77 1.85 -13.92
N ALA A 9 10.11 1.98 -12.65
CA ALA A 9 11.11 1.12 -12.03
C ALA A 9 10.99 1.00 -10.52
N TYR A 10 11.40 -0.15 -9.99
CA TYR A 10 11.82 -0.27 -8.59
C TYR A 10 13.20 0.32 -8.43
N VAL A 11 13.41 1.12 -7.40
CA VAL A 11 14.67 1.83 -7.16
C VAL A 11 15.85 0.87 -7.01
N ASP A 12 15.72 -0.10 -6.13
CA ASP A 12 16.74 -1.10 -5.83
C ASP A 12 17.05 -2.02 -7.02
N ARG A 13 16.00 -2.51 -7.68
CA ARG A 13 16.16 -3.45 -8.81
C ARG A 13 16.80 -2.80 -10.03
N PHE A 14 16.56 -1.50 -10.23
CA PHE A 14 17.12 -0.76 -11.34
C PHE A 14 18.53 -0.24 -11.05
N SER A 15 18.77 0.27 -9.86
CA SER A 15 20.05 0.92 -9.50
C SER A 15 21.05 -0.02 -8.82
N GLY A 16 20.59 -1.15 -8.29
CA GLY A 16 21.38 -2.03 -7.43
C GLY A 16 21.61 -1.47 -6.01
N GLY A 17 20.92 -0.36 -5.66
CA GLY A 17 21.04 0.31 -4.37
C GLY A 17 19.83 1.18 -4.04
N GLY A 18 20.05 2.32 -3.38
CA GLY A 18 18.99 3.23 -2.99
C GLY A 18 18.80 4.41 -3.95
N PHE A 19 18.12 5.46 -3.46
CA PHE A 19 17.86 6.68 -4.23
C PHE A 19 19.14 7.39 -4.70
N ARG A 20 20.23 7.31 -3.95
CA ARG A 20 21.51 7.94 -4.33
C ARG A 20 22.13 7.28 -5.53
N GLU A 21 22.16 5.95 -5.58
CA GLU A 21 22.65 5.19 -6.71
C GLU A 21 21.74 5.40 -7.92
N PHE A 22 20.43 5.42 -7.70
CA PHE A 22 19.44 5.71 -8.74
C PHE A 22 19.67 7.11 -9.35
N GLN A 23 19.83 8.13 -8.52
CA GLN A 23 20.14 9.50 -8.95
C GLN A 23 21.46 9.58 -9.74
N THR A 24 22.48 8.84 -9.29
CA THR A 24 23.78 8.78 -9.99
C THR A 24 23.62 8.25 -11.42
N LEU A 25 22.80 7.21 -11.62
CA LEU A 25 22.52 6.68 -12.95
C LEU A 25 21.80 7.71 -13.84
N LEU A 26 20.78 8.40 -13.29
CA LEU A 26 20.00 9.37 -14.05
C LEU A 26 20.78 10.64 -14.39
N GLN A 27 21.68 11.07 -13.54
CA GLN A 27 22.53 12.26 -13.77
C GLN A 27 23.80 11.93 -14.61
N GLY A 28 24.16 10.66 -14.66
CA GLY A 28 25.33 10.14 -15.40
C GLY A 28 24.95 9.51 -16.73
N PRO A 29 25.03 8.17 -16.83
CA PRO A 29 24.87 7.45 -18.11
C PRO A 29 23.48 7.60 -18.73
N LEU A 30 22.44 7.89 -17.95
CA LEU A 30 21.06 8.04 -18.42
C LEU A 30 20.61 9.51 -18.46
N LYS A 31 21.53 10.46 -18.38
CA LYS A 31 21.21 11.89 -18.37
C LYS A 31 20.39 12.29 -19.61
N GLY A 32 19.21 12.84 -19.37
CA GLY A 32 18.29 13.31 -20.43
C GLY A 32 17.51 12.21 -21.15
N ALA A 33 17.67 10.94 -20.77
CA ALA A 33 16.95 9.83 -21.40
C ALA A 33 15.46 9.84 -21.04
N PHE A 34 15.10 10.32 -19.84
CA PHE A 34 13.72 10.28 -19.33
C PHE A 34 13.24 11.68 -18.94
N GLY A 35 11.97 11.96 -19.23
CA GLY A 35 11.29 13.18 -18.81
C GLY A 35 10.61 13.08 -17.45
N GLY A 36 10.45 11.87 -16.93
CA GLY A 36 9.88 11.60 -15.62
C GLY A 36 10.09 10.16 -15.20
N LEU A 37 9.80 9.90 -13.94
CA LEU A 37 9.94 8.62 -13.28
C LEU A 37 8.60 8.21 -12.66
N HIS A 38 8.19 6.97 -12.87
CA HIS A 38 7.21 6.32 -12.02
C HIS A 38 7.95 5.34 -11.12
N LEU A 39 8.09 5.70 -9.85
CA LEU A 39 8.72 4.87 -8.85
C LEU A 39 7.69 3.89 -8.30
N LEU A 40 7.93 2.61 -8.55
CA LEU A 40 7.16 1.53 -7.95
C LEU A 40 7.37 1.51 -6.43
N PRO A 41 6.52 0.85 -5.63
CA PRO A 41 6.46 1.05 -4.20
C PRO A 41 7.83 1.03 -3.51
N PHE A 42 8.13 2.09 -2.80
CA PHE A 42 9.36 2.32 -2.05
C PHE A 42 9.11 2.45 -0.53
N PHE A 43 7.87 2.18 -0.11
CA PHE A 43 7.45 2.24 1.28
C PHE A 43 7.97 1.03 2.07
N TYR A 44 7.97 1.16 3.41
CA TYR A 44 8.46 0.12 4.30
C TYR A 44 7.43 -1.01 4.48
N PRO A 45 7.86 -2.30 4.27
CA PRO A 45 9.09 -2.77 3.63
C PRO A 45 8.92 -2.99 2.11
N ILE A 46 10.00 -2.86 1.35
CA ILE A 46 10.00 -3.09 -0.12
C ILE A 46 9.99 -4.57 -0.52
N ASP A 47 10.26 -5.48 0.41
CA ASP A 47 10.29 -6.93 0.22
C ASP A 47 9.04 -7.63 0.76
N GLY A 48 7.93 -6.92 0.86
CA GLY A 48 6.64 -7.48 1.20
C GLY A 48 6.14 -8.53 0.18
N ALA A 49 5.10 -9.26 0.57
CA ALA A 49 4.58 -10.41 -0.19
C ALA A 49 4.12 -10.08 -1.62
N ASP A 50 3.72 -8.85 -1.89
CA ASP A 50 3.22 -8.37 -3.20
C ASP A 50 4.13 -7.29 -3.78
N ALA A 51 5.42 -7.57 -3.84
CA ALA A 51 6.42 -6.69 -4.45
C ALA A 51 6.40 -5.24 -3.93
N GLY A 52 6.13 -5.06 -2.63
CA GLY A 52 6.05 -3.77 -1.97
C GLY A 52 4.66 -3.10 -2.02
N PHE A 53 3.67 -3.73 -2.64
CA PHE A 53 2.28 -3.26 -2.61
C PHE A 53 1.53 -3.62 -1.32
N ASP A 54 2.21 -4.18 -0.33
CA ASP A 54 1.70 -4.49 1.01
C ASP A 54 2.52 -3.83 2.13
N PRO A 55 2.76 -2.50 2.08
CA PRO A 55 3.59 -1.84 3.08
C PRO A 55 2.99 -1.94 4.48
N ILE A 56 3.86 -2.09 5.46
CA ILE A 56 3.51 -2.01 6.88
C ILE A 56 3.25 -0.54 7.27
N ASP A 57 3.99 0.38 6.66
CA ASP A 57 3.85 1.81 6.91
C ASP A 57 4.05 2.61 5.61
N HIS A 58 2.96 3.11 5.04
CA HIS A 58 2.96 3.93 3.83
C HIS A 58 3.55 5.34 4.04
N THR A 59 3.75 5.76 5.29
CA THR A 59 4.29 7.08 5.59
C THR A 59 5.81 7.09 5.64
N LYS A 60 6.44 5.91 5.55
CA LYS A 60 7.89 5.74 5.63
C LYS A 60 8.46 5.17 4.35
N VAL A 61 9.55 5.79 3.90
CA VAL A 61 10.45 5.20 2.92
C VAL A 61 11.16 4.01 3.56
N ASP A 62 11.37 2.93 2.80
CA ASP A 62 12.20 1.82 3.28
C ASP A 62 13.64 2.33 3.50
N PRO A 63 14.22 2.15 4.70
CA PRO A 63 15.55 2.70 5.01
C PRO A 63 16.68 2.12 4.14
N ARG A 64 16.46 1.00 3.48
CA ARG A 64 17.41 0.43 2.51
C ARG A 64 17.48 1.26 1.23
N LEU A 65 16.44 2.00 0.90
CA LEU A 65 16.41 2.89 -0.26
C LEU A 65 16.89 4.31 0.07
N GLY A 66 16.71 4.75 1.32
CA GLY A 66 17.01 6.10 1.77
C GLY A 66 15.89 6.72 2.59
N ALA A 67 15.64 8.01 2.42
CA ALA A 67 14.65 8.78 3.12
C ALA A 67 13.83 9.68 2.19
N TRP A 68 12.79 10.32 2.72
CA TRP A 68 12.01 11.31 1.98
C TRP A 68 12.85 12.45 1.41
N ASP A 69 13.94 12.83 2.08
CA ASP A 69 14.84 13.89 1.60
C ASP A 69 15.62 13.45 0.36
N ASP A 70 16.03 12.19 0.27
CA ASP A 70 16.67 11.64 -0.93
C ASP A 70 15.68 11.64 -2.12
N LEU A 71 14.40 11.32 -1.86
CA LEU A 71 13.35 11.39 -2.87
C LEU A 71 13.08 12.84 -3.32
N ARG A 72 13.03 13.80 -2.39
CA ARG A 72 12.88 15.22 -2.71
C ARG A 72 14.03 15.73 -3.56
N ALA A 73 15.28 15.38 -3.20
CA ALA A 73 16.46 15.73 -3.98
C ALA A 73 16.42 15.16 -5.41
N LEU A 74 15.91 13.95 -5.58
CA LEU A 74 15.67 13.36 -6.91
C LEU A 74 14.64 14.18 -7.69
N GLY A 75 13.56 14.61 -7.02
CA GLY A 75 12.47 15.41 -7.61
C GLY A 75 12.90 16.81 -8.11
N GLU A 76 14.02 17.35 -7.62
CA GLU A 76 14.58 18.60 -8.14
C GLU A 76 15.08 18.48 -9.58
N HIS A 77 15.35 17.27 -10.05
CA HIS A 77 15.97 17.00 -11.34
C HIS A 77 15.02 16.37 -12.36
N VAL A 78 13.97 15.70 -11.90
CA VAL A 78 13.04 14.96 -12.75
C VAL A 78 11.65 14.90 -12.12
N GLU A 79 10.61 14.91 -12.95
CA GLU A 79 9.24 14.70 -12.45
C GLU A 79 9.07 13.30 -11.88
N ILE A 80 8.50 13.19 -10.68
CA ILE A 80 8.28 11.91 -10.00
C ILE A 80 6.80 11.63 -9.91
N MET A 81 6.43 10.40 -10.23
CA MET A 81 5.15 9.78 -9.94
C MET A 81 5.38 8.59 -9.01
N ALA A 82 4.49 8.39 -8.06
CA ALA A 82 4.51 7.25 -7.15
C ALA A 82 3.12 6.63 -7.04
N ASP A 83 3.07 5.34 -6.69
CA ASP A 83 1.81 4.66 -6.42
C ASP A 83 1.25 5.11 -5.07
N LEU A 84 -0.05 5.42 -5.05
CA LEU A 84 -0.80 5.63 -3.83
C LEU A 84 -1.67 4.41 -3.55
N ILE A 85 -1.26 3.60 -2.57
CA ILE A 85 -1.96 2.36 -2.21
C ILE A 85 -3.08 2.73 -1.23
N VAL A 86 -4.32 2.81 -1.75
CA VAL A 86 -5.49 3.27 -1.00
C VAL A 86 -6.49 2.16 -0.67
N ASN A 87 -6.35 0.98 -1.28
CA ASN A 87 -7.30 -0.11 -1.14
C ASN A 87 -7.11 -0.88 0.17
N HIS A 88 -5.86 -1.11 0.58
CA HIS A 88 -5.54 -2.02 1.67
C HIS A 88 -4.31 -1.58 2.46
N ILE A 89 -4.11 -2.23 3.58
CA ILE A 89 -2.95 -2.12 4.45
C ILE A 89 -2.47 -3.52 4.83
N SER A 90 -1.19 -3.67 5.15
CA SER A 90 -0.65 -4.94 5.62
C SER A 90 -1.29 -5.41 6.92
N SER A 91 -1.54 -6.72 7.06
CA SER A 91 -1.90 -7.36 8.32
C SER A 91 -0.85 -7.15 9.43
N ARG A 92 0.36 -6.72 9.07
CA ARG A 92 1.45 -6.38 10.00
C ARG A 92 1.53 -4.90 10.34
N SER A 93 0.61 -4.07 9.82
CA SER A 93 0.56 -2.65 10.14
C SER A 93 0.27 -2.40 11.62
N PRO A 94 0.75 -1.31 12.22
CA PRO A 94 0.44 -0.98 13.60
C PRO A 94 -1.06 -0.92 13.88
N GLN A 95 -1.86 -0.43 12.93
CA GLN A 95 -3.31 -0.34 13.03
C GLN A 95 -3.96 -1.72 13.11
N PHE A 96 -3.55 -2.64 12.24
CA PHE A 96 -4.10 -4.00 12.26
C PHE A 96 -3.62 -4.79 13.48
N VAL A 97 -2.36 -4.63 13.89
CA VAL A 97 -1.82 -5.28 15.10
C VAL A 97 -2.56 -4.82 16.36
N ASP A 98 -2.94 -3.54 16.45
CA ASP A 98 -3.77 -3.04 17.55
C ASP A 98 -5.18 -3.65 17.52
N PHE A 99 -5.81 -3.68 16.34
CA PHE A 99 -7.11 -4.34 16.15
C PHE A 99 -7.07 -5.82 16.49
N ASP A 100 -6.04 -6.55 16.05
CA ASP A 100 -5.83 -7.96 16.36
C ASP A 100 -5.70 -8.22 17.88
N GLY A 101 -5.06 -7.29 18.59
CA GLY A 101 -4.90 -7.39 20.05
C GLY A 101 -6.11 -6.95 20.87
N SER A 102 -6.81 -5.91 20.43
CA SER A 102 -7.85 -5.21 21.20
C SER A 102 -9.28 -5.46 20.69
N GLY A 103 -9.42 -6.06 19.50
CA GLY A 103 -10.71 -6.33 18.87
C GLY A 103 -11.56 -5.07 18.72
N ASP A 104 -12.85 -5.15 19.04
CA ASP A 104 -13.77 -4.03 18.95
C ASP A 104 -13.44 -2.85 19.88
N ALA A 105 -12.56 -3.05 20.87
CA ALA A 105 -12.06 -1.96 21.71
C ALA A 105 -10.94 -1.15 21.03
N SER A 106 -10.39 -1.62 19.91
CA SER A 106 -9.41 -0.87 19.14
C SER A 106 -10.03 0.36 18.50
N PRO A 107 -9.36 1.52 18.51
CA PRO A 107 -9.80 2.67 17.73
C PRO A 107 -9.86 2.39 16.23
N TYR A 108 -9.17 1.34 15.77
CA TYR A 108 -9.10 0.94 14.37
C TYR A 108 -10.12 -0.14 13.98
N ALA A 109 -10.96 -0.63 14.91
CA ALA A 109 -11.87 -1.76 14.64
C ALA A 109 -12.75 -1.57 13.40
N GLY A 110 -13.32 -0.37 13.21
CA GLY A 110 -14.14 -0.05 12.03
C GLY A 110 -13.36 0.38 10.79
N MET A 111 -12.03 0.45 10.87
CA MET A 111 -11.17 0.85 9.74
C MET A 111 -11.07 -0.25 8.68
N PHE A 112 -11.31 -1.50 9.04
CA PHE A 112 -11.13 -2.65 8.16
C PHE A 112 -12.48 -3.14 7.64
N LEU A 113 -12.58 -3.34 6.32
CA LEU A 113 -13.78 -3.89 5.71
C LEU A 113 -13.99 -5.34 6.15
N THR A 114 -15.17 -5.63 6.66
CA THR A 114 -15.60 -6.99 6.97
C THR A 114 -16.72 -7.42 6.02
N TYR A 115 -16.93 -8.72 5.88
CA TYR A 115 -18.09 -9.25 5.18
C TYR A 115 -19.40 -8.68 5.75
N SER A 116 -19.53 -8.63 7.06
CA SER A 116 -20.74 -8.14 7.73
C SER A 116 -20.94 -6.62 7.59
N THR A 117 -19.88 -5.84 7.42
CA THR A 117 -19.99 -4.39 7.14
C THR A 117 -20.62 -4.15 5.77
N VAL A 118 -20.29 -4.98 4.80
CA VAL A 118 -20.79 -4.85 3.42
C VAL A 118 -22.14 -5.57 3.24
N PHE A 119 -22.30 -6.75 3.82
CA PHE A 119 -23.48 -7.60 3.68
C PHE A 119 -24.12 -7.89 5.06
N GLY A 120 -24.67 -6.85 5.70
CA GLY A 120 -25.23 -6.93 7.05
C GLY A 120 -26.25 -8.03 7.24
N ASP A 121 -27.12 -8.26 6.24
CA ASP A 121 -28.13 -9.32 6.23
C ASP A 121 -27.68 -10.59 5.48
N GLY A 122 -26.39 -10.67 5.13
CA GLY A 122 -25.82 -11.74 4.30
C GLY A 122 -25.88 -11.42 2.81
N ALA A 123 -25.04 -12.11 2.03
CA ALA A 123 -24.98 -11.97 0.58
C ALA A 123 -25.75 -13.07 -0.11
N SER A 124 -26.53 -12.72 -1.14
CA SER A 124 -27.08 -13.69 -2.08
C SER A 124 -25.99 -14.19 -3.06
N GLU A 125 -26.26 -15.28 -3.77
CA GLU A 125 -25.37 -15.75 -4.84
C GLU A 125 -25.15 -14.67 -5.91
N ALA A 126 -26.21 -13.92 -6.24
CA ALA A 126 -26.15 -12.83 -7.21
C ALA A 126 -25.19 -11.71 -6.75
N ASP A 127 -25.17 -11.36 -5.47
CA ASP A 127 -24.25 -10.38 -4.91
C ASP A 127 -22.81 -10.87 -5.01
N LEU A 128 -22.56 -12.14 -4.66
CA LEU A 128 -21.23 -12.74 -4.72
C LEU A 128 -20.69 -12.84 -6.15
N LEU A 129 -21.55 -13.06 -7.15
CA LEU A 129 -21.19 -13.10 -8.56
C LEU A 129 -20.77 -11.72 -9.12
N GLN A 130 -21.21 -10.63 -8.50
CA GLN A 130 -20.88 -9.27 -8.90
C GLN A 130 -19.56 -8.78 -8.29
N LEU A 131 -18.96 -9.52 -7.35
CA LEU A 131 -17.72 -9.10 -6.72
C LEU A 131 -16.56 -9.11 -7.72
N TYR A 132 -15.85 -7.97 -7.81
CA TYR A 132 -14.60 -7.92 -8.54
C TYR A 132 -13.53 -8.75 -7.81
N ARG A 133 -12.89 -9.66 -8.55
CA ARG A 133 -11.89 -10.59 -8.02
C ARG A 133 -10.65 -10.56 -8.92
N PRO A 134 -9.66 -9.71 -8.62
CA PRO A 134 -8.43 -9.65 -9.40
C PRO A 134 -7.55 -10.89 -9.21
N ARG A 135 -7.78 -11.65 -8.13
CA ARG A 135 -7.13 -12.92 -7.84
C ARG A 135 -8.15 -14.07 -7.81
N PRO A 136 -7.73 -15.31 -8.07
CA PRO A 136 -8.61 -16.49 -7.91
C PRO A 136 -9.10 -16.63 -6.45
N GLY A 137 -10.34 -17.08 -6.29
CA GLY A 137 -10.95 -17.29 -4.99
C GLY A 137 -11.89 -16.18 -4.54
N LEU A 138 -12.36 -16.25 -3.31
CA LEU A 138 -13.19 -15.21 -2.69
C LEU A 138 -12.27 -14.11 -2.12
N PRO A 139 -12.70 -12.84 -2.16
CA PRO A 139 -11.95 -11.72 -1.62
C PRO A 139 -12.12 -11.60 -0.10
N PHE A 140 -12.16 -12.70 0.60
CA PHE A 140 -12.37 -12.76 2.05
C PHE A 140 -11.37 -13.71 2.69
N THR A 141 -10.82 -13.30 3.84
CA THR A 141 -9.97 -14.13 4.67
C THR A 141 -10.56 -14.21 6.07
N LYS A 142 -10.68 -15.44 6.59
CA LYS A 142 -11.08 -15.66 7.97
C LYS A 142 -9.86 -15.37 8.87
N TYR A 143 -10.04 -14.39 9.73
CA TYR A 143 -9.08 -14.06 10.78
C TYR A 143 -9.63 -14.47 12.15
N GLU A 144 -8.79 -15.07 12.95
CA GLU A 144 -9.00 -15.28 14.37
C GLU A 144 -8.11 -14.32 15.13
N LEU A 145 -8.72 -13.30 15.73
CA LEU A 145 -8.01 -12.30 16.51
C LEU A 145 -7.45 -12.90 17.80
N ARG A 146 -6.40 -12.33 18.34
CA ARG A 146 -5.70 -12.86 19.54
C ARG A 146 -6.59 -13.09 20.75
N HIS A 147 -7.70 -12.37 20.87
CA HIS A 147 -8.70 -12.57 21.92
C HIS A 147 -9.79 -13.61 21.56
N GLY A 148 -9.63 -14.33 20.45
CA GLY A 148 -10.49 -15.44 20.03
C GLY A 148 -11.70 -15.05 19.17
N ALA A 149 -11.98 -13.77 18.94
CA ALA A 149 -13.03 -13.36 18.02
C ALA A 149 -12.66 -13.69 16.57
N GLN A 150 -13.64 -14.10 15.78
CA GLN A 150 -13.46 -14.46 14.39
C GLN A 150 -14.10 -13.40 13.50
N HIS A 151 -13.34 -12.90 12.54
CA HIS A 151 -13.79 -11.95 11.53
C HIS A 151 -13.58 -12.51 10.14
N LEU A 152 -14.51 -12.25 9.24
CA LEU A 152 -14.35 -12.47 7.82
C LEU A 152 -13.98 -11.13 7.19
N LEU A 153 -12.67 -10.88 7.06
CA LEU A 153 -12.13 -9.63 6.56
C LEU A 153 -12.09 -9.61 5.04
N TRP A 154 -12.33 -8.45 4.45
CA TRP A 154 -12.16 -8.26 3.04
C TRP A 154 -10.67 -8.17 2.69
N THR A 155 -10.26 -8.95 1.69
CA THR A 155 -8.87 -9.10 1.26
C THR A 155 -8.84 -9.27 -0.25
N THR A 156 -9.05 -8.17 -0.96
CA THR A 156 -9.23 -8.17 -2.43
C THR A 156 -8.07 -8.82 -3.17
N PHE A 157 -6.84 -8.66 -2.69
CA PHE A 157 -5.63 -9.14 -3.37
C PHE A 157 -5.04 -10.38 -2.73
N THR A 158 -4.57 -10.29 -1.48
CA THR A 158 -4.00 -11.41 -0.73
C THR A 158 -4.51 -11.41 0.71
N GLY A 159 -4.45 -12.56 1.39
CA GLY A 159 -4.88 -12.67 2.79
C GLY A 159 -4.13 -11.75 3.76
N GLU A 160 -2.96 -11.26 3.37
CA GLU A 160 -2.15 -10.33 4.19
C GLU A 160 -2.44 -8.84 3.91
N GLN A 161 -3.27 -8.55 2.91
CA GLN A 161 -3.65 -7.21 2.49
C GLN A 161 -5.10 -6.95 2.87
N ILE A 162 -5.31 -6.26 4.00
CA ILE A 162 -6.63 -6.04 4.59
C ILE A 162 -7.24 -4.76 4.02
N ASP A 163 -8.39 -4.87 3.40
CA ASP A 163 -9.06 -3.74 2.74
C ASP A 163 -9.55 -2.71 3.77
N ILE A 164 -9.37 -1.43 3.42
CA ILE A 164 -9.69 -0.29 4.28
C ILE A 164 -11.10 0.19 3.98
N ASP A 165 -11.89 0.43 5.02
CA ASP A 165 -13.15 1.17 4.91
C ASP A 165 -12.88 2.67 4.85
N ILE A 166 -12.95 3.24 3.65
CA ILE A 166 -12.77 4.69 3.42
C ILE A 166 -13.93 5.55 3.96
N HIS A 167 -15.04 4.94 4.31
CA HIS A 167 -16.18 5.63 4.93
C HIS A 167 -15.99 5.77 6.45
N HIS A 168 -15.20 4.89 7.05
CA HIS A 168 -14.86 4.99 8.47
C HIS A 168 -13.87 6.15 8.72
N PRO A 169 -14.07 6.97 9.79
CA PRO A 169 -13.21 8.12 10.07
C PRO A 169 -11.71 7.78 10.20
N GLU A 170 -11.38 6.63 10.78
CA GLU A 170 -9.98 6.19 10.91
C GLU A 170 -9.38 5.77 9.56
N GLY A 171 -10.13 5.06 8.71
CA GLY A 171 -9.68 4.73 7.36
C GLY A 171 -9.39 5.99 6.55
N LYS A 172 -10.30 6.98 6.62
CA LYS A 172 -10.10 8.29 5.98
C LYS A 172 -8.86 9.01 6.51
N ARG A 173 -8.71 9.11 7.85
CA ARG A 173 -7.55 9.75 8.48
C ARG A 173 -6.23 9.07 8.10
N TYR A 174 -6.23 7.74 8.02
CA TYR A 174 -5.07 6.98 7.58
C TYR A 174 -4.65 7.37 6.16
N LEU A 175 -5.59 7.37 5.20
CA LEU A 175 -5.31 7.76 3.81
C LEU A 175 -4.87 9.24 3.71
N GLU A 176 -5.50 10.14 4.47
CA GLU A 176 -5.07 11.54 4.54
C GLU A 176 -3.64 11.68 5.08
N SER A 177 -3.22 10.81 6.01
CA SER A 177 -1.85 10.83 6.55
C SER A 177 -0.81 10.44 5.51
N ILE A 178 -1.16 9.52 4.60
CA ILE A 178 -0.29 9.14 3.47
C ILE A 178 -0.15 10.32 2.50
N LEU A 179 -1.28 10.90 2.09
CA LEU A 179 -1.30 12.04 1.17
C LEU A 179 -0.48 13.24 1.64
N LYS A 180 -0.37 13.44 2.95
CA LYS A 180 0.41 14.54 3.53
C LYS A 180 1.93 14.34 3.43
N GLN A 181 2.41 13.15 3.04
CA GLN A 181 3.84 12.89 2.85
C GLN A 181 4.31 13.33 1.46
N PHE A 182 3.39 13.35 0.49
CA PHE A 182 3.65 13.81 -0.88
C PHE A 182 3.47 15.32 -1.03
#